data_21074d270f964be39bcbe996fc41f49e
#
_entry.id   21074d270f964be39bcbe996fc41f49e
#
_cell.length_a   1.000
_cell.length_b   1.000
_cell.length_c   1.000
_cell.angle_alpha   90.00
_cell.angle_beta   90.00
_cell.angle_gamma   90.00
#
_symmetry.space_group_name_H-M   'P 1'
#
loop_
_entity.id
_entity.type
_entity.pdbx_description
1 polymer ?
#
loop_
_entity_poly.entity_id
_entity_poly.type
_entity_poly.pdbx_seq_one_letter_code
_entity_poly.pdbx_strand_id
1 'polypeptide(L)'
;MVAALALGGCDADGGDEAASKASGPAVVAPGRPGEPARTLTPAEAVKAAGDDTPNSADFRYARMMIEHHEQAVVLTSLVPERASSTSVKRLAERIAAGQRPEIGAMKGWLTNNGGDGRAEEPHDHSAMAGMATEAQLKELRASRGEEFDTLFLTLMITHHQGAITMATEALSNGNNVLIEEMADDVIAQQTVEIDRMRTLLA
;
A
#
# COMPACT_ATOMS: atom_id res chain seq x y z
N MET A 1 -7.31 -40.82 -53.76
CA MET A 1 -6.79 -41.78 -52.78
C MET A 1 -6.46 -41.02 -51.53
N VAL A 2 -7.33 -41.09 -50.51
CA VAL A 2 -7.12 -40.45 -49.20
C VAL A 2 -6.96 -41.57 -48.20
N ALA A 3 -5.78 -41.62 -47.57
CA ALA A 3 -5.49 -42.61 -46.55
C ALA A 3 -5.85 -42.02 -45.17
N ALA A 4 -6.80 -42.61 -44.48
CA ALA A 4 -7.17 -42.32 -43.11
C ALA A 4 -6.33 -43.22 -42.16
N LEU A 5 -5.54 -42.59 -41.30
CA LEU A 5 -4.91 -43.27 -40.17
C LEU A 5 -5.82 -43.16 -38.95
N ALA A 6 -6.30 -44.30 -38.50
CA ALA A 6 -6.98 -44.49 -37.23
C ALA A 6 -5.94 -44.74 -36.16
N LEU A 7 -5.87 -43.87 -35.13
CA LEU A 7 -5.12 -44.13 -33.86
C LEU A 7 -6.07 -44.77 -32.88
N GLY A 8 -5.78 -46.03 -32.53
CA GLY A 8 -6.48 -46.78 -31.55
C GLY A 8 -6.19 -46.29 -30.13
N GLY A 9 -7.24 -46.07 -29.33
CA GLY A 9 -7.15 -45.81 -27.90
C GLY A 9 -6.79 -47.09 -27.14
N CYS A 10 -5.93 -46.99 -26.15
CA CYS A 10 -5.76 -48.01 -25.12
C CYS A 10 -6.67 -47.64 -23.94
N ASP A 11 -7.73 -48.42 -23.77
CA ASP A 11 -8.43 -48.57 -22.51
C ASP A 11 -7.50 -49.29 -21.51
N ALA A 12 -7.31 -48.70 -20.35
CA ALA A 12 -6.85 -49.39 -19.17
C ALA A 12 -7.84 -49.14 -18.05
N ASP A 13 -8.62 -50.15 -17.80
CA ASP A 13 -9.60 -50.32 -16.74
C ASP A 13 -8.91 -50.34 -15.37
N GLY A 14 -9.55 -49.79 -14.34
CA GLY A 14 -9.34 -50.16 -12.97
C GLY A 14 -9.04 -49.07 -11.96
N GLY A 15 -10.04 -48.70 -11.17
CA GLY A 15 -9.80 -48.09 -9.87
C GLY A 15 -10.75 -46.95 -9.51
N ASP A 16 -11.90 -47.39 -9.05
CA ASP A 16 -12.87 -46.58 -8.34
C ASP A 16 -12.26 -45.98 -7.08
N GLU A 17 -12.10 -44.63 -7.01
CA GLU A 17 -12.16 -43.89 -5.77
C GLU A 17 -12.69 -42.48 -6.03
N ALA A 18 -13.77 -42.18 -5.32
CA ALA A 18 -14.49 -40.91 -5.38
C ALA A 18 -13.57 -39.71 -5.05
N ALA A 19 -12.87 -39.19 -6.05
CA ALA A 19 -12.21 -37.92 -5.92
C ALA A 19 -13.27 -36.80 -5.88
N SER A 20 -13.55 -36.36 -4.67
CA SER A 20 -14.29 -35.13 -4.37
C SER A 20 -13.85 -34.03 -5.34
N LYS A 21 -14.82 -33.49 -6.09
CA LYS A 21 -14.61 -32.38 -7.04
C LYS A 21 -14.18 -31.14 -6.29
N ALA A 22 -12.90 -30.97 -6.06
CA ALA A 22 -12.31 -29.69 -5.71
C ALA A 22 -12.33 -28.83 -6.99
N SER A 23 -13.26 -27.90 -7.10
CA SER A 23 -13.44 -27.04 -8.26
C SER A 23 -12.43 -25.88 -8.23
N GLY A 24 -11.23 -26.12 -8.75
CA GLY A 24 -10.21 -25.06 -8.90
C GLY A 24 -8.82 -25.64 -9.21
N PRO A 25 -7.90 -24.83 -9.73
CA PRO A 25 -6.53 -25.25 -9.99
C PRO A 25 -5.80 -25.57 -8.67
N ALA A 26 -4.92 -26.56 -8.72
CA ALA A 26 -4.04 -26.85 -7.59
C ALA A 26 -3.02 -25.72 -7.37
N VAL A 27 -2.71 -25.41 -6.11
CA VAL A 27 -1.76 -24.37 -5.72
C VAL A 27 -0.45 -25.04 -5.25
N VAL A 28 0.69 -24.58 -5.76
CA VAL A 28 2.00 -25.03 -5.31
C VAL A 28 2.46 -24.14 -4.17
N ALA A 29 2.56 -24.69 -2.97
CA ALA A 29 3.09 -24.01 -1.79
C ALA A 29 4.56 -24.37 -1.59
N PRO A 30 5.46 -23.41 -1.26
CA PRO A 30 6.83 -23.71 -0.93
C PRO A 30 6.91 -24.60 0.31
N GLY A 31 7.85 -25.54 0.32
CA GLY A 31 8.22 -26.28 1.52
C GLY A 31 9.07 -25.45 2.47
N ARG A 32 9.32 -25.97 3.68
CA ARG A 32 10.35 -25.38 4.57
C ARG A 32 11.73 -25.45 3.93
N PRO A 33 12.71 -24.66 4.37
CA PRO A 33 14.07 -24.77 3.88
C PRO A 33 14.57 -26.21 3.91
N GLY A 34 14.89 -26.78 2.72
CA GLY A 34 15.31 -28.17 2.56
C GLY A 34 14.19 -29.17 2.30
N GLU A 35 12.92 -28.77 2.32
CA GLU A 35 11.79 -29.63 1.96
C GLU A 35 11.28 -29.33 0.53
N PRO A 36 10.75 -30.34 -0.18
CA PRO A 36 10.15 -30.12 -1.49
C PRO A 36 8.86 -29.28 -1.38
N ALA A 37 8.53 -28.58 -2.47
CA ALA A 37 7.24 -27.89 -2.59
C ALA A 37 6.07 -28.88 -2.50
N ARG A 38 4.95 -28.44 -1.94
CA ARG A 38 3.73 -29.23 -1.78
C ARG A 38 2.64 -28.72 -2.72
N THR A 39 1.91 -29.63 -3.32
CA THR A 39 0.72 -29.29 -4.08
C THR A 39 -0.49 -29.36 -3.15
N LEU A 40 -1.20 -28.23 -3.02
CA LEU A 40 -2.39 -28.09 -2.19
C LEU A 40 -3.64 -28.06 -3.07
N THR A 41 -4.70 -28.69 -2.60
CA THR A 41 -6.04 -28.43 -3.16
C THR A 41 -6.48 -27.00 -2.84
N PRO A 42 -7.47 -26.44 -3.55
CA PRO A 42 -7.98 -25.09 -3.23
C PRO A 42 -8.42 -24.93 -1.78
N ALA A 43 -9.06 -25.94 -1.20
CA ALA A 43 -9.50 -25.92 0.20
C ALA A 43 -8.31 -25.93 1.19
N GLU A 44 -7.26 -26.71 0.90
CA GLU A 44 -6.04 -26.70 1.70
C GLU A 44 -5.27 -25.40 1.55
N ALA A 45 -5.25 -24.79 0.35
CA ALA A 45 -4.62 -23.50 0.12
C ALA A 45 -5.30 -22.39 0.92
N VAL A 46 -6.64 -22.32 0.92
CA VAL A 46 -7.41 -21.37 1.75
C VAL A 46 -7.11 -21.56 3.23
N LYS A 47 -7.07 -22.82 3.71
CA LYS A 47 -6.75 -23.12 5.11
C LYS A 47 -5.29 -22.77 5.47
N ALA A 48 -4.37 -22.91 4.52
CA ALA A 48 -2.96 -22.60 4.72
C ALA A 48 -2.64 -21.10 4.65
N ALA A 49 -3.45 -20.31 3.94
CA ALA A 49 -3.31 -18.87 3.84
C ALA A 49 -3.55 -18.15 5.18
N GLY A 50 -4.25 -18.76 6.13
CA GLY A 50 -4.61 -18.12 7.39
C GLY A 50 -5.86 -17.24 7.27
N ASP A 51 -6.19 -16.56 8.36
CA ASP A 51 -7.29 -15.58 8.41
C ASP A 51 -6.70 -14.18 8.15
N ASP A 52 -7.05 -13.55 7.02
CA ASP A 52 -6.68 -12.18 6.66
C ASP A 52 -7.89 -11.22 6.74
N THR A 53 -8.91 -11.59 7.52
CA THR A 53 -10.11 -10.75 7.72
C THR A 53 -9.72 -9.39 8.30
N PRO A 54 -10.08 -8.28 7.63
CA PRO A 54 -9.73 -6.95 8.11
C PRO A 54 -10.20 -6.66 9.53
N ASN A 55 -9.32 -6.13 10.36
CA ASN A 55 -9.65 -5.69 11.71
C ASN A 55 -9.75 -4.15 11.82
N SER A 56 -10.02 -3.63 13.01
CA SER A 56 -10.19 -2.19 13.23
C SER A 56 -8.91 -1.39 12.97
N ALA A 57 -7.72 -1.97 13.14
CA ALA A 57 -6.45 -1.30 12.87
C ALA A 57 -6.24 -1.09 11.37
N ASP A 58 -6.63 -2.08 10.53
CA ASP A 58 -6.57 -1.98 9.08
C ASP A 58 -7.45 -0.83 8.57
N PHE A 59 -8.71 -0.77 9.01
CA PHE A 59 -9.63 0.31 8.64
C PHE A 59 -9.15 1.68 9.11
N ARG A 60 -8.61 1.76 10.33
CA ARG A 60 -8.05 3.01 10.87
C ARG A 60 -6.87 3.47 10.04
N TYR A 61 -5.92 2.58 9.74
CA TYR A 61 -4.77 2.89 8.90
C TYR A 61 -5.19 3.45 7.55
N ALA A 62 -6.06 2.73 6.82
CA ALA A 62 -6.49 3.15 5.49
C ALA A 62 -7.14 4.55 5.50
N ARG A 63 -8.03 4.85 6.46
CA ARG A 63 -8.68 6.16 6.56
C ARG A 63 -7.69 7.26 6.91
N MET A 64 -6.90 7.06 7.95
CA MET A 64 -5.93 8.08 8.40
C MET A 64 -4.85 8.34 7.32
N MET A 65 -4.36 7.32 6.65
CA MET A 65 -3.33 7.47 5.62
C MET A 65 -3.86 8.16 4.37
N ILE A 66 -5.13 7.98 4.00
CA ILE A 66 -5.77 8.74 2.92
C ILE A 66 -5.69 10.24 3.21
N GLU A 67 -6.12 10.67 4.39
CA GLU A 67 -6.11 12.09 4.77
C GLU A 67 -4.69 12.64 4.89
N HIS A 68 -3.79 11.85 5.44
CA HIS A 68 -2.39 12.18 5.54
C HIS A 68 -1.79 12.43 4.15
N HIS A 69 -2.01 11.55 3.20
CA HIS A 69 -1.56 11.69 1.82
C HIS A 69 -2.22 12.85 1.08
N GLU A 70 -3.50 13.12 1.34
CA GLU A 70 -4.20 14.27 0.79
C GLU A 70 -3.53 15.59 1.21
N GLN A 71 -3.03 15.70 2.44
CA GLN A 71 -2.23 16.86 2.85
C GLN A 71 -0.92 16.97 2.08
N ALA A 72 -0.19 15.87 1.85
CA ALA A 72 1.03 15.90 1.04
C ALA A 72 0.76 16.35 -0.40
N VAL A 73 -0.38 15.95 -0.98
CA VAL A 73 -0.80 16.46 -2.30
C VAL A 73 -1.06 17.96 -2.27
N VAL A 74 -1.63 18.50 -1.19
CA VAL A 74 -1.78 19.96 -1.00
C VAL A 74 -0.41 20.64 -0.90
N LEU A 75 0.51 20.11 -0.08
CA LEU A 75 1.87 20.67 0.05
C LEU A 75 2.61 20.67 -1.28
N THR A 76 2.61 19.56 -2.00
CA THR A 76 3.27 19.44 -3.31
C THR A 76 2.67 20.32 -4.39
N SER A 77 1.37 20.62 -4.33
CA SER A 77 0.70 21.50 -5.28
C SER A 77 1.19 22.97 -5.23
N LEU A 78 1.79 23.37 -4.11
CA LEU A 78 2.33 24.73 -3.95
C LEU A 78 3.71 24.91 -4.63
N VAL A 79 4.43 23.81 -4.83
CA VAL A 79 5.84 23.80 -5.26
C VAL A 79 6.08 24.42 -6.63
N PRO A 80 5.30 24.16 -7.71
CA PRO A 80 5.60 24.66 -9.04
C PRO A 80 5.77 26.18 -9.11
N GLU A 81 4.94 26.92 -8.38
CA GLU A 81 4.90 28.39 -8.42
C GLU A 81 5.81 29.05 -7.37
N ARG A 82 6.23 28.32 -6.33
CA ARG A 82 6.90 28.91 -5.16
C ARG A 82 8.34 28.50 -5.02
N ALA A 83 8.68 27.26 -5.36
CA ALA A 83 10.03 26.73 -5.22
C ALA A 83 11.01 27.37 -6.21
N SER A 84 12.23 27.65 -5.75
CA SER A 84 13.36 28.05 -6.60
C SER A 84 14.09 26.83 -7.16
N SER A 85 14.29 25.79 -6.35
CA SER A 85 15.07 24.61 -6.70
C SER A 85 14.36 23.68 -7.68
N THR A 86 14.98 23.43 -8.84
CA THR A 86 14.51 22.42 -9.79
C THR A 86 14.49 20.99 -9.19
N SER A 87 15.40 20.72 -8.24
CA SER A 87 15.46 19.41 -7.56
C SER A 87 14.28 19.24 -6.61
N VAL A 88 13.88 20.29 -5.89
CA VAL A 88 12.67 20.29 -5.05
C VAL A 88 11.43 20.11 -5.91
N LYS A 89 11.32 20.79 -7.05
CA LYS A 89 10.19 20.62 -7.99
C LYS A 89 10.05 19.18 -8.46
N ARG A 90 11.14 18.56 -8.93
CA ARG A 90 11.14 17.16 -9.37
C ARG A 90 10.83 16.18 -8.23
N LEU A 91 11.28 16.47 -7.01
CA LEU A 91 10.95 15.64 -5.85
C LEU A 91 9.44 15.71 -5.54
N ALA A 92 8.87 16.91 -5.48
CA ALA A 92 7.45 17.11 -5.22
C ALA A 92 6.55 16.46 -6.28
N GLU A 93 6.93 16.52 -7.56
CA GLU A 93 6.23 15.81 -8.64
C GLU A 93 6.19 14.32 -8.42
N ARG A 94 7.31 13.70 -7.97
CA ARG A 94 7.36 12.26 -7.68
C ARG A 94 6.54 11.89 -6.47
N ILE A 95 6.63 12.66 -5.37
CA ILE A 95 5.81 12.45 -4.18
C ILE A 95 4.32 12.47 -4.57
N ALA A 96 3.89 13.50 -5.30
CA ALA A 96 2.50 13.60 -5.74
C ALA A 96 2.08 12.45 -6.68
N ALA A 97 2.99 11.99 -7.56
CA ALA A 97 2.73 10.87 -8.47
C ALA A 97 2.64 9.52 -7.76
N GLY A 98 3.36 9.30 -6.65
CA GLY A 98 3.27 8.11 -5.82
C GLY A 98 2.02 8.13 -4.95
N GLN A 99 1.80 9.20 -4.20
CA GLN A 99 0.74 9.24 -3.19
C GLN A 99 -0.70 9.28 -3.75
N ARG A 100 -0.92 9.84 -4.94
CA ARG A 100 -2.27 9.81 -5.56
C ARG A 100 -2.80 8.42 -5.87
N PRO A 101 -2.04 7.49 -6.50
CA PRO A 101 -2.47 6.10 -6.65
C PRO A 101 -2.68 5.39 -5.31
N GLU A 102 -1.85 5.64 -4.29
CA GLU A 102 -1.97 5.06 -2.95
C GLU A 102 -3.28 5.47 -2.28
N ILE A 103 -3.67 6.75 -2.36
CA ILE A 103 -5.00 7.22 -1.95
C ILE A 103 -6.10 6.42 -2.67
N GLY A 104 -5.97 6.22 -3.99
CA GLY A 104 -6.92 5.45 -4.78
C GLY A 104 -7.02 3.99 -4.35
N ALA A 105 -5.89 3.34 -4.07
CA ALA A 105 -5.82 1.96 -3.62
C ALA A 105 -6.49 1.79 -2.24
N MET A 106 -6.20 2.66 -1.29
CA MET A 106 -6.81 2.63 0.04
C MET A 106 -8.32 2.92 0.00
N LYS A 107 -8.78 3.87 -0.82
CA LYS A 107 -10.21 4.12 -1.04
C LYS A 107 -10.91 2.91 -1.66
N GLY A 108 -10.28 2.27 -2.63
CA GLY A 108 -10.77 1.02 -3.24
C GLY A 108 -10.84 -0.13 -2.22
N TRP A 109 -9.82 -0.27 -1.39
CA TRP A 109 -9.81 -1.27 -0.32
C TRP A 109 -10.94 -1.04 0.70
N LEU A 110 -11.15 0.20 1.16
CA LEU A 110 -12.26 0.55 2.06
C LEU A 110 -13.61 0.19 1.44
N THR A 111 -13.84 0.55 0.18
CA THR A 111 -15.08 0.23 -0.53
C THR A 111 -15.34 -1.28 -0.59
N ASN A 112 -14.30 -2.06 -0.93
CA ASN A 112 -14.40 -3.52 -1.08
C ASN A 112 -14.62 -4.25 0.26
N ASN A 113 -14.19 -3.64 1.38
CA ASN A 113 -14.32 -4.23 2.71
C ASN A 113 -15.45 -3.62 3.56
N GLY A 114 -16.35 -2.85 2.94
CA GLY A 114 -17.51 -2.25 3.62
C GLY A 114 -17.13 -1.14 4.60
N GLY A 115 -15.99 -0.50 4.40
CA GLY A 115 -15.49 0.57 5.27
C GLY A 115 -16.31 1.85 5.25
N ASP A 116 -17.03 2.12 4.16
CA ASP A 116 -17.84 3.34 3.99
C ASP A 116 -19.10 3.39 4.88
N GLY A 117 -19.50 2.26 5.46
CA GLY A 117 -20.67 2.14 6.34
C GLY A 117 -20.36 2.00 7.83
N ARG A 118 -19.09 1.92 8.22
CA ARG A 118 -18.71 1.88 9.63
C ARG A 118 -18.64 3.30 10.18
N ALA A 119 -19.32 3.54 11.31
CA ALA A 119 -19.28 4.83 11.99
C ALA A 119 -17.83 5.27 12.18
N GLU A 120 -17.50 6.45 11.65
CA GLU A 120 -16.23 7.09 11.94
C GLU A 120 -16.20 7.38 13.44
N GLU A 121 -15.24 6.77 14.16
CA GLU A 121 -14.86 7.35 15.45
C GLU A 121 -14.36 8.77 15.13
N PRO A 122 -14.81 9.81 15.84
CA PRO A 122 -14.34 11.16 15.61
C PRO A 122 -12.83 11.21 15.89
N HIS A 123 -12.02 11.25 14.83
CA HIS A 123 -10.58 11.40 14.96
C HIS A 123 -10.24 12.88 14.82
N ASP A 124 -9.46 13.40 15.76
CA ASP A 124 -8.85 14.72 15.62
C ASP A 124 -7.71 14.62 14.59
N HIS A 125 -8.01 14.99 13.34
CA HIS A 125 -7.06 14.94 12.22
C HIS A 125 -5.82 15.81 12.48
N SER A 126 -5.92 16.85 13.33
CA SER A 126 -4.78 17.68 13.72
C SER A 126 -3.79 16.96 14.65
N ALA A 127 -4.22 15.83 15.24
CA ALA A 127 -3.40 15.00 16.12
C ALA A 127 -2.65 13.87 15.41
N MET A 128 -2.84 13.69 14.10
CA MET A 128 -2.09 12.67 13.34
C MET A 128 -0.61 13.02 13.28
N ALA A 129 0.23 12.00 13.51
CA ALA A 129 1.68 12.16 13.51
C ALA A 129 2.17 12.80 12.20
N GLY A 130 2.97 13.84 12.30
CA GLY A 130 3.64 14.47 11.16
C GLY A 130 2.80 15.44 10.33
N MET A 131 1.50 15.57 10.58
CA MET A 131 0.66 16.53 9.86
C MET A 131 1.14 17.97 10.07
N ALA A 132 1.21 18.74 8.97
CA ALA A 132 1.47 20.15 9.04
C ALA A 132 0.24 20.88 9.63
N THR A 133 0.48 21.75 10.59
CA THR A 133 -0.56 22.59 11.20
C THR A 133 -1.04 23.67 10.24
N GLU A 134 -2.22 24.24 10.47
CA GLU A 134 -2.75 25.36 9.68
C GLU A 134 -1.80 26.58 9.70
N ALA A 135 -1.10 26.83 10.81
CA ALA A 135 -0.10 27.89 10.91
C ALA A 135 1.08 27.63 9.96
N GLN A 136 1.60 26.40 9.94
CA GLN A 136 2.69 25.99 9.04
C GLN A 136 2.25 26.01 7.56
N LEU A 137 1.02 25.55 7.27
CA LEU A 137 0.48 25.64 5.91
C LEU A 137 0.33 27.09 5.45
N LYS A 138 -0.09 28.01 6.34
CA LYS A 138 -0.18 29.44 6.05
C LYS A 138 1.20 30.04 5.78
N GLU A 139 2.19 29.70 6.58
CA GLU A 139 3.58 30.13 6.40
C GLU A 139 4.14 29.62 5.07
N LEU A 140 3.96 28.34 4.76
CA LEU A 140 4.38 27.75 3.48
C LEU A 140 3.73 28.43 2.26
N ARG A 141 2.44 28.75 2.36
CA ARG A 141 1.73 29.49 1.29
C ARG A 141 2.25 30.92 1.10
N ALA A 142 2.79 31.53 2.14
CA ALA A 142 3.35 32.87 2.10
C ALA A 142 4.81 32.90 1.59
N SER A 143 5.59 31.86 1.86
CA SER A 143 7.00 31.77 1.49
C SER A 143 7.23 31.54 0.00
N ARG A 144 8.43 31.91 -0.51
CA ARG A 144 8.87 31.68 -1.89
C ARG A 144 10.40 31.51 -1.94
N GLY A 145 10.87 30.95 -3.08
CA GLY A 145 12.32 30.82 -3.30
C GLY A 145 12.95 29.79 -2.36
N GLU A 146 14.14 30.09 -1.87
CA GLU A 146 14.91 29.23 -0.98
C GLU A 146 14.23 29.04 0.39
N GLU A 147 13.55 30.06 0.88
CA GLU A 147 12.77 29.96 2.13
C GLU A 147 11.64 28.93 1.99
N PHE A 148 10.92 28.97 0.85
CA PHE A 148 9.91 27.97 0.54
C PHE A 148 10.52 26.58 0.43
N ASP A 149 11.63 26.43 -0.31
CA ASP A 149 12.29 25.14 -0.50
C ASP A 149 12.66 24.50 0.84
N THR A 150 13.28 25.26 1.74
CA THR A 150 13.67 24.80 3.08
C THR A 150 12.47 24.41 3.94
N LEU A 151 11.43 25.25 3.97
CA LEU A 151 10.23 24.98 4.77
C LEU A 151 9.45 23.77 4.23
N PHE A 152 9.28 23.68 2.90
CA PHE A 152 8.64 22.54 2.26
C PHE A 152 9.35 21.21 2.59
N LEU A 153 10.68 21.16 2.44
CA LEU A 153 11.45 19.96 2.74
C LEU A 153 11.36 19.57 4.22
N THR A 154 11.43 20.56 5.12
CA THR A 154 11.32 20.32 6.57
C THR A 154 9.96 19.77 6.96
N LEU A 155 8.88 20.36 6.45
CA LEU A 155 7.52 19.91 6.70
C LEU A 155 7.29 18.51 6.12
N MET A 156 7.75 18.26 4.90
CA MET A 156 7.57 16.98 4.22
C MET A 156 8.37 15.84 4.87
N ILE A 157 9.57 16.12 5.40
CA ILE A 157 10.32 15.14 6.20
C ILE A 157 9.52 14.74 7.44
N THR A 158 8.98 15.71 8.18
CA THR A 158 8.17 15.46 9.38
C THR A 158 6.90 14.69 9.02
N HIS A 159 6.25 15.05 7.93
CA HIS A 159 5.07 14.39 7.39
C HIS A 159 5.38 12.92 7.06
N HIS A 160 6.44 12.63 6.33
CA HIS A 160 6.84 11.26 5.99
C HIS A 160 7.20 10.42 7.23
N GLN A 161 7.85 11.01 8.24
CA GLN A 161 8.11 10.32 9.50
C GLN A 161 6.80 9.92 10.20
N GLY A 162 5.78 10.78 10.14
CA GLY A 162 4.44 10.47 10.64
C GLY A 162 3.79 9.31 9.91
N ALA A 163 3.86 9.28 8.59
CA ALA A 163 3.35 8.16 7.77
C ALA A 163 4.03 6.83 8.12
N ILE A 164 5.37 6.83 8.27
CA ILE A 164 6.13 5.64 8.68
C ILE A 164 5.67 5.15 10.07
N THR A 165 5.41 6.06 11.01
CA THR A 165 4.87 5.69 12.32
C THR A 165 3.52 5.01 12.21
N MET A 166 2.58 5.57 11.46
CA MET A 166 1.25 4.98 11.25
C MET A 166 1.31 3.63 10.51
N ALA A 167 2.18 3.51 9.51
CA ALA A 167 2.40 2.26 8.79
C ALA A 167 2.99 1.17 9.71
N THR A 168 3.95 1.51 10.56
CA THR A 168 4.52 0.58 11.55
C THR A 168 3.46 0.10 12.57
N GLU A 169 2.54 0.99 12.98
CA GLU A 169 1.41 0.63 13.84
C GLU A 169 0.45 -0.33 13.13
N ALA A 170 0.20 -0.13 11.83
CA ALA A 170 -0.61 -1.03 11.02
C ALA A 170 0.01 -2.42 10.93
N LEU A 171 1.32 -2.53 10.65
CA LEU A 171 2.04 -3.81 10.62
C LEU A 171 2.03 -4.53 11.97
N SER A 172 1.93 -3.79 13.07
CA SER A 172 1.93 -4.37 14.42
C SER A 172 0.55 -4.84 14.89
N ASN A 173 -0.53 -4.25 14.40
CA ASN A 173 -1.88 -4.42 14.93
C ASN A 173 -2.92 -4.81 13.86
N GLY A 174 -2.59 -4.68 12.57
CA GLY A 174 -3.41 -5.09 11.44
C GLY A 174 -3.46 -6.60 11.29
N ASN A 175 -4.31 -7.06 10.40
CA ASN A 175 -4.47 -8.48 10.07
C ASN A 175 -4.63 -8.71 8.57
N ASN A 176 -4.95 -7.68 7.80
CA ASN A 176 -5.21 -7.83 6.38
C ASN A 176 -3.95 -7.67 5.54
N VAL A 177 -3.62 -8.69 4.76
CA VAL A 177 -2.40 -8.78 3.95
C VAL A 177 -2.23 -7.60 2.98
N LEU A 178 -3.32 -7.09 2.38
CA LEU A 178 -3.22 -5.94 1.48
C LEU A 178 -2.90 -4.64 2.22
N ILE A 179 -3.36 -4.50 3.46
CA ILE A 179 -2.97 -3.36 4.31
C ILE A 179 -1.51 -3.47 4.74
N GLU A 180 -1.05 -4.68 5.08
CA GLU A 180 0.37 -4.91 5.39
C GLU A 180 1.26 -4.56 4.20
N GLU A 181 0.91 -5.00 2.98
CA GLU A 181 1.64 -4.66 1.75
C GLU A 181 1.67 -3.13 1.51
N MET A 182 0.53 -2.44 1.63
CA MET A 182 0.49 -0.98 1.49
C MET A 182 1.33 -0.27 2.56
N ALA A 183 1.34 -0.76 3.79
CA ALA A 183 2.12 -0.19 4.88
C ALA A 183 3.64 -0.38 4.65
N ASP A 184 4.06 -1.56 4.21
CA ASP A 184 5.46 -1.85 3.86
C ASP A 184 5.93 -0.96 2.71
N ASP A 185 5.12 -0.79 1.65
CA ASP A 185 5.44 0.08 0.53
C ASP A 185 5.61 1.55 0.97
N VAL A 186 4.72 2.06 1.84
CA VAL A 186 4.84 3.40 2.42
C VAL A 186 6.14 3.56 3.21
N ILE A 187 6.50 2.59 4.05
CA ILE A 187 7.76 2.63 4.82
C ILE A 187 8.96 2.65 3.89
N ALA A 188 9.00 1.76 2.91
CA ALA A 188 10.12 1.64 1.98
C ALA A 188 10.31 2.91 1.15
N GLN A 189 9.24 3.40 0.52
CA GLN A 189 9.29 4.57 -0.35
C GLN A 189 9.61 5.85 0.44
N GLN A 190 8.90 6.11 1.53
CA GLN A 190 9.04 7.36 2.27
C GLN A 190 10.36 7.44 3.03
N THR A 191 10.97 6.32 3.43
CA THR A 191 12.34 6.30 3.98
C THR A 191 13.35 6.84 2.96
N VAL A 192 13.28 6.38 1.71
CA VAL A 192 14.16 6.86 0.62
C VAL A 192 13.90 8.34 0.29
N GLU A 193 12.64 8.77 0.34
CA GLU A 193 12.28 10.17 0.10
C GLU A 193 12.78 11.10 1.20
N ILE A 194 12.73 10.69 2.48
CA ILE A 194 13.31 11.42 3.62
C ILE A 194 14.82 11.64 3.41
N ASP A 195 15.56 10.60 3.05
CA ASP A 195 17.01 10.71 2.84
C ASP A 195 17.35 11.67 1.69
N ARG A 196 16.53 11.63 0.63
CA ARG A 196 16.68 12.55 -0.48
C ARG A 196 16.35 14.01 -0.08
N MET A 197 15.31 14.21 0.73
CA MET A 197 14.97 15.56 1.24
C MET A 197 16.08 16.11 2.14
N ARG A 198 16.64 15.28 3.02
CA ARG A 198 17.79 15.66 3.86
C ARG A 198 19.00 16.06 3.04
N THR A 199 19.29 15.34 1.94
CA THR A 199 20.36 15.69 1.01
C THR A 199 20.13 17.02 0.32
N LEU A 200 18.88 17.41 0.10
CA LEU A 200 18.56 18.72 -0.52
C LEU A 200 18.58 19.87 0.47
N LEU A 201 18.51 19.60 1.77
CA LEU A 201 18.64 20.59 2.85
C LEU A 201 20.10 20.88 3.25
N ALA A 202 21.03 19.96 2.95
CA ALA A 202 22.46 20.08 3.26
C ALA A 202 23.19 20.99 2.28
#